data_70b81de39b63d9a72f5c04049d37fa10
#
_entry.id   70b81de39b63d9a72f5c04049d37fa10
#
_cell.length_a   1.000
_cell.length_b   1.000
_cell.length_c   1.000
_cell.angle_alpha   90.00
_cell.angle_beta   90.00
_cell.angle_gamma   90.00
#
_symmetry.space_group_name_H-M   'P 1'
#
loop_
_entity.id
_entity.type
_entity.pdbx_description
1 polymer ?
#
loop_
_entity_poly.entity_id
_entity_poly.type
_entity_poly.pdbx_seq_one_letter_code
_entity_poly.pdbx_strand_id
1 'polypeptide(L)' 'MTSFTRILAYENGELDLDDTIALFQELVNSGIAWELQGHYGRTAMEFVRAGYITLP' A
#
# COMPACT_ATOMS: atom_id res chain seq x y z
N MET A 1 7.38 -12.61 -3.91
CA MET A 1 7.91 -11.55 -3.03
C MET A 1 6.94 -11.33 -1.89
N THR A 2 7.44 -11.25 -0.67
CA THR A 2 6.56 -11.03 0.50
C THR A 2 6.20 -9.57 0.61
N SER A 3 5.10 -9.27 1.31
CA SER A 3 4.70 -7.89 1.57
C SER A 3 5.79 -7.10 2.29
N PHE A 4 6.50 -7.74 3.21
CA PHE A 4 7.57 -7.08 3.95
C PHE A 4 8.68 -6.59 3.03
N THR A 5 9.11 -7.43 2.08
CA THR A 5 10.14 -7.05 1.11
C THR A 5 9.66 -5.88 0.25
N ARG A 6 8.39 -5.90 -0.16
CA ARG A 6 7.83 -4.83 -0.98
C ARG A 6 7.67 -3.53 -0.19
N ILE A 7 7.36 -3.62 1.10
CA ILE A 7 7.31 -2.44 1.97
C ILE A 7 8.69 -1.79 2.04
N LEU A 8 9.75 -2.58 2.21
CA LEU A 8 11.10 -2.05 2.22
C LEU A 8 11.45 -1.38 0.89
N ALA A 9 11.09 -2.00 -0.22
CA ALA A 9 11.33 -1.42 -1.55
C ALA A 9 10.56 -0.11 -1.71
N TYR A 10 9.32 -0.07 -1.24
CA TYR A 10 8.51 1.15 -1.28
C TYR A 10 9.18 2.27 -0.48
N GLU A 11 9.66 1.96 0.73
CA GLU A 11 10.29 2.96 1.59
C GLU A 11 11.60 3.45 1.03
N ASN A 12 12.27 2.64 0.23
CA ASN A 12 13.51 3.02 -0.45
C ASN A 12 13.27 3.73 -1.79
N GLY A 13 12.00 3.94 -2.18
CA GLY A 13 11.69 4.59 -3.44
C GLY A 13 11.93 3.74 -4.67
N GLU A 14 11.92 2.40 -4.51
CA GLU A 14 12.26 1.47 -5.57
C GLU A 14 11.07 0.93 -6.34
N LEU A 15 9.85 1.20 -5.90
CA LEU A 15 8.63 0.71 -6.58
C LEU A 15 8.11 1.78 -7.52
N ASP A 16 7.69 1.36 -8.73
CA ASP A 16 6.95 2.25 -9.62
C ASP A 16 5.50 2.37 -9.14
N LEU A 17 4.70 3.16 -9.85
CA LEU A 17 3.32 3.40 -9.44
C LEU A 17 2.49 2.12 -9.45
N ASP A 18 2.62 1.30 -10.49
CA ASP A 18 1.83 0.07 -10.60
C ASP A 18 2.14 -0.89 -9.44
N ASP A 19 3.42 -1.05 -9.12
CA ASP A 19 3.82 -1.91 -8.01
C ASP A 19 3.38 -1.34 -6.66
N THR A 20 3.42 -0.01 -6.53
CA THR A 20 2.96 0.66 -5.31
C THR A 20 1.47 0.44 -5.11
N ILE A 21 0.67 0.59 -6.17
CA ILE A 21 -0.77 0.35 -6.11
C ILE A 21 -1.05 -1.09 -5.70
N ALA A 22 -0.35 -2.05 -6.32
CA ALA A 22 -0.53 -3.46 -5.99
C ALA A 22 -0.17 -3.74 -4.52
N LEU A 23 0.89 -3.12 -4.02
CA LEU A 23 1.29 -3.26 -2.63
C LEU A 23 0.18 -2.74 -1.71
N PHE A 24 -0.33 -1.54 -1.96
CA PHE A 24 -1.35 -0.95 -1.09
C PHE A 24 -2.66 -1.72 -1.15
N GLN A 25 -3.04 -2.27 -2.32
CA GLN A 25 -4.21 -3.13 -2.39
C GLN A 25 -4.04 -4.36 -1.49
N GLU A 26 -2.86 -4.96 -1.49
CA GLU A 26 -2.56 -6.11 -0.64
C GLU A 26 -2.58 -5.74 0.83
N LEU A 27 -1.99 -4.59 1.19
CA LEU A 27 -1.97 -4.12 2.59
C LEU A 27 -3.37 -3.85 3.11
N VAL A 28 -4.23 -3.29 2.27
CA VAL A 28 -5.62 -3.02 2.65
C VAL A 28 -6.40 -4.33 2.78
N ASN A 29 -6.22 -5.27 1.84
CA ASN A 29 -6.92 -6.54 1.88
C ASN A 29 -6.59 -7.35 3.12
N SER A 30 -5.35 -7.29 3.59
CA SER A 30 -4.91 -8.02 4.79
C SER A 30 -5.20 -7.25 6.08
N GLY A 31 -5.51 -5.97 6.00
CA GLY A 31 -5.70 -5.11 7.16
C GLY A 31 -4.42 -4.52 7.72
N ILE A 32 -3.27 -4.90 7.19
CA ILE A 32 -1.98 -4.44 7.71
C ILE A 32 -1.80 -2.93 7.51
N ALA A 33 -2.41 -2.35 6.46
CA ALA A 33 -2.29 -0.91 6.21
C ALA A 33 -2.68 -0.08 7.43
N TRP A 34 -3.64 -0.57 8.22
CA TRP A 34 -4.15 0.17 9.38
C TRP A 34 -3.29 -0.02 10.63
N GLU A 35 -2.35 -0.97 10.59
CA GLU A 35 -1.46 -1.27 11.70
C GLU A 35 -0.07 -0.67 11.53
N LEU A 36 0.26 -0.22 10.33
CA LEU A 36 1.54 0.44 10.05
C LEU A 36 1.46 1.92 10.45
N GLN A 37 2.55 2.65 10.26
CA GLN A 37 2.57 4.09 10.56
C GLN A 37 1.44 4.81 9.84
N GLY A 38 0.98 5.90 10.42
CA GLY A 38 -0.22 6.60 9.96
C GLY A 38 -0.22 6.98 8.48
N HIS A 39 0.96 7.24 7.89
CA HIS A 39 1.00 7.62 6.48
C HIS A 39 0.54 6.49 5.56
N TYR A 40 0.70 5.23 5.98
CA TYR A 40 0.22 4.09 5.17
C TYR A 40 -1.30 4.10 5.06
N GLY A 41 -1.98 4.29 6.18
CA GLY A 41 -3.45 4.38 6.17
C GLY A 41 -3.95 5.56 5.36
N ARG A 42 -3.30 6.72 5.53
CA ARG A 42 -3.67 7.93 4.76
C ARG A 42 -3.45 7.74 3.27
N THR A 43 -2.30 7.17 2.89
CA THR A 43 -1.99 6.92 1.49
C THR A 43 -2.95 5.91 0.88
N ALA A 44 -3.27 4.84 1.64
CA ALA A 44 -4.24 3.85 1.20
C ALA A 44 -5.60 4.51 0.91
N MET A 45 -6.07 5.38 1.80
CA MET A 45 -7.35 6.05 1.59
C MET A 45 -7.31 7.01 0.40
N GLU A 46 -6.17 7.65 0.15
CA GLU A 46 -6.02 8.48 -1.04
C GLU A 46 -6.15 7.64 -2.31
N PHE A 47 -5.53 6.46 -2.34
CA PHE A 47 -5.65 5.54 -3.47
C PHE A 47 -7.10 5.06 -3.65
N VAL A 48 -7.81 4.80 -2.54
CA VAL A 48 -9.22 4.42 -2.61
C VAL A 48 -10.03 5.53 -3.24
N ARG A 49 -9.84 6.76 -2.78
CA ARG A 49 -10.59 7.91 -3.31
C ARG A 49 -10.30 8.17 -4.78
N ALA A 50 -9.08 7.94 -5.20
CA ALA A 50 -8.68 8.12 -6.60
C ALA A 50 -9.13 6.98 -7.50
N GLY A 51 -9.64 5.88 -6.91
CA GLY A 51 -10.11 4.73 -7.68
C GLY A 51 -9.03 3.74 -8.06
N TYR A 52 -7.82 3.87 -7.49
CA TYR A 52 -6.73 2.95 -7.80
C TYR A 52 -6.84 1.63 -7.06
N ILE A 53 -7.40 1.63 -5.85
CA ILE A 53 -7.61 0.42 -5.06
C ILE A 53 -9.00 0.44 -4.46
N THR A 54 -9.45 -0.72 -3.96
CA THR A 54 -10.76 -0.85 -3.34
C THR A 54 -10.62 -1.40 -1.93
N LEU A 55 -11.54 -1.00 -1.05
CA LEU A 55 -11.64 -1.61 0.28
C LEU A 55 -12.30 -2.99 0.15
N PRO A 56 -11.84 -3.97 0.97
CA PRO A 56 -12.46 -5.30 0.93
C PRO A 56 -13.88 -5.30 1.47
#